data_d5dbb4a48007c5a27928ae397905e3fc
#
_entry.id   d5dbb4a48007c5a27928ae397905e3fc
#
_cell.length_a   1.000
_cell.length_b   1.000
_cell.length_c   1.000
_cell.angle_alpha   90.00
_cell.angle_beta   90.00
_cell.angle_gamma   90.00
#
_symmetry.space_group_name_H-M   'P 1'
#
loop_
_entity.id
_entity.type
_entity.pdbx_description
1 polymer ?
#
loop_
_entity_poly.entity_id
_entity_poly.type
_entity_poly.pdbx_seq_one_letter_code
_entity_poly.pdbx_strand_id
1 'polypeptide(L)'
;MKRAIATIPKGDSRLGTGQPTITLAREERYRRRIACTTDDGDAFLLDLAEATYLPDNTGLLLDDGSAIIVRAAPEDLLQITTKDTHSLSRIAWHIGNRHTPAEITRDAIFILPDHVLAEMVQGLGGVVTRVSRPFEPEGGAYGGHGSLERGHHRHGAGAHNHHHDPS
;
A
#
# COMPACT_ATOMS: atom_id res chain seq x y z
N MET A 1 20.00 21.52 0.62
CA MET A 1 19.26 20.30 0.31
C MET A 1 17.82 20.69 0.01
N LYS A 2 17.29 20.38 -1.16
CA LYS A 2 15.90 20.67 -1.57
C LYS A 2 14.91 19.94 -0.65
N ARG A 3 13.72 20.49 -0.48
CA ARG A 3 12.67 19.88 0.35
C ARG A 3 11.42 19.63 -0.49
N ALA A 4 10.87 18.44 -0.42
CA ALA A 4 9.57 18.08 -0.98
C ALA A 4 8.48 18.41 0.06
N ILE A 5 7.68 19.43 -0.23
CA ILE A 5 6.76 20.08 0.72
C ILE A 5 5.30 19.72 0.49
N ALA A 6 4.97 19.16 -0.67
CA ALA A 6 3.60 18.76 -1.02
C ALA A 6 3.61 17.62 -2.04
N THR A 7 2.48 16.98 -2.21
CA THR A 7 2.26 15.99 -3.27
C THR A 7 1.54 16.62 -4.47
N ILE A 8 1.82 16.09 -5.66
CA ILE A 8 1.16 16.43 -6.91
C ILE A 8 0.42 15.18 -7.40
N PRO A 9 -0.90 15.23 -7.61
CA PRO A 9 -1.66 14.07 -8.07
C PRO A 9 -1.16 13.51 -9.40
N LYS A 10 -1.26 12.20 -9.57
CA LYS A 10 -1.01 11.54 -10.85
C LYS A 10 -1.84 12.17 -11.96
N GLY A 11 -1.21 12.43 -13.12
CA GLY A 11 -1.87 13.02 -14.29
C GLY A 11 -1.96 14.55 -14.27
N ASP A 12 -1.45 15.22 -13.26
CA ASP A 12 -1.30 16.67 -13.24
C ASP A 12 -0.31 17.12 -14.33
N SER A 13 -0.63 18.24 -15.00
CA SER A 13 0.18 18.78 -16.11
C SER A 13 1.60 19.20 -15.71
N ARG A 14 1.86 19.40 -14.42
CA ARG A 14 3.19 19.67 -13.87
C ARG A 14 4.11 18.45 -13.91
N LEU A 15 3.54 17.25 -14.06
CA LEU A 15 4.29 15.99 -14.15
C LEU A 15 4.51 15.64 -15.63
N GLY A 16 5.76 15.66 -16.07
CA GLY A 16 6.15 15.38 -17.46
C GLY A 16 7.25 14.32 -17.55
N THR A 17 7.66 14.06 -18.76
CA THR A 17 8.80 13.19 -19.05
C THR A 17 10.11 13.90 -18.72
N GLY A 18 11.09 13.16 -18.18
CA GLY A 18 12.42 13.68 -17.87
C GLY A 18 12.59 14.30 -16.48
N GLN A 19 11.58 14.24 -15.63
CA GLN A 19 11.73 14.59 -14.23
C GLN A 19 12.47 13.48 -13.46
N PRO A 20 13.26 13.84 -12.42
CA PRO A 20 13.87 12.88 -11.51
C PRO A 20 12.81 11.95 -10.92
N THR A 21 13.21 10.72 -10.65
CA THR A 21 12.34 9.73 -10.01
C THR A 21 12.91 9.28 -8.67
N ILE A 22 12.04 8.77 -7.81
CA ILE A 22 12.41 8.01 -6.63
C ILE A 22 11.60 6.71 -6.60
N THR A 23 12.29 5.58 -6.60
CA THR A 23 11.67 4.26 -6.57
C THR A 23 11.58 3.76 -5.13
N LEU A 24 10.34 3.52 -4.65
CA LEU A 24 10.04 3.15 -3.27
C LEU A 24 9.25 1.85 -3.22
N ALA A 25 9.63 0.95 -2.31
CA ALA A 25 8.80 -0.20 -1.94
C ALA A 25 7.51 0.26 -1.25
N ARG A 26 6.48 -0.58 -1.25
CA ARG A 26 5.17 -0.24 -0.68
C ARG A 26 5.24 0.28 0.76
N GLU A 27 6.02 -0.39 1.61
CA GLU A 27 6.21 -0.01 3.03
C GLU A 27 6.95 1.32 3.20
N GLU A 28 7.67 1.77 2.19
CA GLU A 28 8.38 3.05 2.21
C GLU A 28 7.52 4.21 1.72
N ARG A 29 6.37 3.93 1.10
CA ARG A 29 5.50 4.92 0.47
C ARG A 29 4.49 5.59 1.42
N TYR A 30 4.46 5.24 2.71
CA TYR A 30 3.69 5.98 3.73
C TYR A 30 4.65 6.76 4.62
N ARG A 31 4.81 8.05 4.34
CA ARG A 31 5.85 8.88 4.96
C ARG A 31 5.35 10.31 5.24
N ARG A 32 5.96 10.94 6.23
CA ARG A 32 5.82 12.37 6.50
C ARG A 32 7.13 13.10 6.29
N ARG A 33 8.21 12.65 6.97
CA ARG A 33 9.50 13.34 6.94
C ARG A 33 10.64 12.32 6.98
N ILE A 34 11.46 12.36 5.94
CA ILE A 34 12.63 11.49 5.81
C ILE A 34 13.59 12.05 4.75
N ALA A 35 14.90 11.89 4.98
CA ALA A 35 15.90 12.13 3.94
C ALA A 35 15.80 11.04 2.88
N CYS A 36 15.76 11.43 1.62
CA CYS A 36 15.63 10.57 0.47
C CYS A 36 16.72 10.86 -0.55
N THR A 37 16.93 9.92 -1.46
CA THR A 37 17.80 10.07 -2.62
C THR A 37 17.01 9.66 -3.86
N THR A 38 17.06 10.46 -4.91
CA THR A 38 16.45 10.10 -6.21
C THR A 38 17.18 8.93 -6.85
N ASP A 39 16.56 8.31 -7.85
CA ASP A 39 17.19 7.21 -8.60
C ASP A 39 18.48 7.66 -9.31
N ASP A 40 18.63 8.97 -9.58
CA ASP A 40 19.84 9.60 -10.16
C ASP A 40 20.90 9.96 -9.11
N GLY A 41 20.63 9.79 -7.82
CA GLY A 41 21.58 10.03 -6.73
C GLY A 41 21.48 11.40 -6.05
N ASP A 42 20.51 12.23 -6.39
CA ASP A 42 20.31 13.55 -5.78
C ASP A 42 19.60 13.44 -4.42
N ALA A 43 20.21 14.01 -3.37
CA ALA A 43 19.65 14.00 -2.04
C ALA A 43 18.60 15.13 -1.86
N PHE A 44 17.47 14.79 -1.23
CA PHE A 44 16.42 15.74 -0.84
C PHE A 44 15.77 15.34 0.49
N LEU A 45 15.05 16.25 1.11
CA LEU A 45 14.26 15.98 2.31
C LEU A 45 12.77 15.90 1.92
N LEU A 46 12.14 14.78 2.13
CA LEU A 46 10.68 14.70 2.17
C LEU A 46 10.22 15.36 3.48
N ASP A 47 9.37 16.38 3.41
CA ASP A 47 8.91 17.19 4.56
C ASP A 47 7.44 17.60 4.35
N LEU A 48 6.54 16.61 4.38
CA LEU A 48 5.10 16.81 4.20
C LEU A 48 4.45 17.30 5.50
N ALA A 49 3.34 18.02 5.38
CA ALA A 49 2.57 18.51 6.53
C ALA A 49 2.07 17.35 7.41
N GLU A 50 1.67 16.25 6.81
CA GLU A 50 1.19 15.04 7.48
C GLU A 50 1.73 13.76 6.82
N ALA A 51 1.63 12.63 7.55
CA ALA A 51 1.99 11.35 7.00
C ALA A 51 1.02 10.98 5.86
N THR A 52 1.57 10.80 4.67
CA THR A 52 0.81 10.61 3.44
C THR A 52 1.28 9.36 2.71
N TYR A 53 0.35 8.60 2.17
CA TYR A 53 0.65 7.54 1.24
C TYR A 53 0.99 8.13 -0.13
N LEU A 54 2.05 7.62 -0.74
CA LEU A 54 2.58 8.07 -2.03
C LEU A 54 2.30 7.01 -3.10
N PRO A 55 1.17 7.08 -3.82
CA PRO A 55 0.87 6.17 -4.92
C PRO A 55 1.91 6.23 -6.04
N ASP A 56 1.96 5.18 -6.86
CA ASP A 56 2.78 5.17 -8.06
C ASP A 56 2.39 6.32 -9.01
N ASN A 57 3.39 6.98 -9.56
CA ASN A 57 3.25 8.18 -10.40
C ASN A 57 2.72 9.44 -9.67
N THR A 58 2.75 9.48 -8.36
CA THR A 58 2.55 10.73 -7.60
C THR A 58 3.79 11.61 -7.75
N GLY A 59 3.62 12.91 -7.92
CA GLY A 59 4.71 13.88 -7.87
C GLY A 59 4.96 14.38 -6.45
N LEU A 60 6.21 14.72 -6.16
CA LEU A 60 6.64 15.43 -4.96
C LEU A 60 7.06 16.83 -5.39
N LEU A 61 6.32 17.86 -4.95
CA LEU A 61 6.64 19.27 -5.23
C LEU A 61 7.78 19.73 -4.33
N LEU A 62 8.86 20.17 -4.92
CA LEU A 62 9.99 20.74 -4.22
C LEU A 62 9.79 22.23 -3.91
N ASP A 63 10.52 22.74 -2.92
CA ASP A 63 10.49 24.13 -2.49
C ASP A 63 11.02 25.12 -3.54
N ASP A 64 11.71 24.64 -4.58
CA ASP A 64 12.14 25.44 -5.74
C ASP A 64 11.14 25.38 -6.93
N GLY A 65 9.99 24.74 -6.74
CA GLY A 65 8.96 24.58 -7.77
C GLY A 65 9.18 23.40 -8.73
N SER A 66 10.31 22.71 -8.65
CA SER A 66 10.53 21.48 -9.42
C SER A 66 9.78 20.28 -8.81
N ALA A 67 9.75 19.16 -9.51
CA ALA A 67 9.05 17.94 -9.03
C ALA A 67 9.91 16.70 -9.19
N ILE A 68 9.70 15.73 -8.30
CA ILE A 68 10.23 14.37 -8.37
C ILE A 68 9.04 13.42 -8.50
N ILE A 69 9.14 12.41 -9.37
CA ILE A 69 8.07 11.42 -9.56
C ILE A 69 8.35 10.19 -8.69
N VAL A 70 7.38 9.79 -7.89
CA VAL A 70 7.41 8.54 -7.13
C VAL A 70 7.12 7.38 -8.08
N ARG A 71 7.96 6.37 -8.03
CA ARG A 71 7.77 5.08 -8.70
C ARG A 71 7.61 3.99 -7.65
N ALA A 72 6.59 3.17 -7.80
CA ALA A 72 6.45 1.98 -6.97
C ALA A 72 7.42 0.90 -7.43
N ALA A 73 8.25 0.42 -6.52
CA ALA A 73 9.15 -0.70 -6.78
C ALA A 73 8.34 -1.95 -7.14
N PRO A 74 8.79 -2.79 -8.09
CA PRO A 74 8.21 -4.09 -8.33
C PRO A 74 8.35 -4.97 -7.07
N GLU A 75 7.28 -5.70 -6.75
CA GLU A 75 7.22 -6.67 -5.66
C GLU A 75 6.79 -8.03 -6.21
N ASP A 76 7.24 -9.11 -5.58
CA ASP A 76 6.77 -10.46 -5.90
C ASP A 76 5.33 -10.62 -5.41
N LEU A 77 4.43 -10.96 -6.32
CA LEU A 77 3.00 -11.09 -6.06
C LEU A 77 2.46 -12.40 -6.61
N LEU A 78 1.32 -12.81 -6.06
CA LEU A 78 0.46 -13.81 -6.68
C LEU A 78 -0.63 -13.09 -7.47
N GLN A 79 -0.65 -13.32 -8.77
CA GLN A 79 -1.75 -12.92 -9.65
C GLN A 79 -2.79 -14.04 -9.66
N ILE A 80 -4.02 -13.66 -9.37
CA ILE A 80 -5.19 -14.52 -9.34
C ILE A 80 -6.09 -14.18 -10.51
N THR A 81 -6.37 -15.13 -11.36
CA THR A 81 -7.30 -15.00 -12.47
C THR A 81 -8.36 -16.10 -12.43
N THR A 82 -9.48 -15.88 -13.10
CA THR A 82 -10.58 -16.83 -13.22
C THR A 82 -11.13 -16.80 -14.63
N LYS A 83 -11.92 -17.80 -14.98
CA LYS A 83 -12.59 -17.87 -16.28
C LYS A 83 -13.74 -16.87 -16.46
N ASP A 84 -14.27 -16.32 -15.36
CA ASP A 84 -15.40 -15.40 -15.37
C ASP A 84 -15.34 -14.41 -14.19
N THR A 85 -15.98 -13.27 -14.36
CA THR A 85 -15.99 -12.17 -13.37
C THR A 85 -16.70 -12.55 -12.06
N HIS A 86 -17.72 -13.43 -12.12
CA HIS A 86 -18.43 -13.85 -10.92
C HIS A 86 -17.51 -14.66 -10.00
N SER A 87 -16.74 -15.60 -10.55
CA SER A 87 -15.75 -16.37 -9.82
C SER A 87 -14.67 -15.48 -9.21
N LEU A 88 -14.22 -14.44 -9.95
CA LEU A 88 -13.25 -13.46 -9.43
C LEU A 88 -13.83 -12.68 -8.25
N SER A 89 -15.08 -12.24 -8.32
CA SER A 89 -15.78 -11.53 -7.25
C SER A 89 -15.92 -12.38 -5.99
N ARG A 90 -16.22 -13.69 -6.13
CA ARG A 90 -16.27 -14.62 -5.00
C ARG A 90 -14.92 -14.75 -4.31
N ILE A 91 -13.86 -14.88 -5.08
CA ILE A 91 -12.49 -14.94 -4.54
C ILE A 91 -12.12 -13.63 -3.83
N ALA A 92 -12.44 -12.47 -4.42
CA ALA A 92 -12.23 -11.17 -3.79
C ALA A 92 -12.91 -11.09 -2.41
N TRP A 93 -14.15 -11.57 -2.30
CA TRP A 93 -14.89 -11.61 -1.04
C TRP A 93 -14.19 -12.49 0.03
N HIS A 94 -13.70 -13.68 -0.37
CA HIS A 94 -12.96 -14.57 0.53
C HIS A 94 -11.63 -13.97 1.01
N ILE A 95 -10.90 -13.28 0.12
CA ILE A 95 -9.65 -12.59 0.46
C ILE A 95 -9.93 -11.43 1.41
N GLY A 96 -10.95 -10.61 1.12
CA GLY A 96 -11.37 -9.48 1.95
C GLY A 96 -11.75 -9.89 3.37
N ASN A 97 -12.43 -11.02 3.55
CA ASN A 97 -12.78 -11.56 4.86
C ASN A 97 -11.57 -11.98 5.72
N ARG A 98 -10.40 -12.09 5.12
CA ARG A 98 -9.14 -12.41 5.82
C ARG A 98 -8.29 -11.17 6.08
N HIS A 99 -8.82 -9.98 5.77
CA HIS A 99 -8.13 -8.70 5.93
C HIS A 99 -6.75 -8.65 5.25
N THR A 100 -6.59 -9.41 4.17
CA THR A 100 -5.38 -9.46 3.39
C THR A 100 -5.35 -8.30 2.40
N PRO A 101 -4.25 -7.51 2.36
CA PRO A 101 -4.09 -6.49 1.33
C PRO A 101 -4.18 -7.10 -0.07
N ALA A 102 -5.04 -6.56 -0.91
CA ALA A 102 -5.27 -7.03 -2.27
C ALA A 102 -5.44 -5.84 -3.22
N GLU A 103 -4.81 -5.90 -4.37
CA GLU A 103 -5.09 -5.02 -5.49
C GLU A 103 -6.10 -5.70 -6.40
N ILE A 104 -7.22 -5.06 -6.65
CA ILE A 104 -8.31 -5.61 -7.47
C ILE A 104 -8.35 -4.85 -8.78
N THR A 105 -8.16 -5.56 -9.88
CA THR A 105 -8.35 -5.05 -11.23
C THR A 105 -9.58 -5.68 -11.87
N ARG A 106 -9.90 -5.26 -13.08
CA ARG A 106 -11.04 -5.81 -13.80
C ARG A 106 -10.95 -7.34 -13.99
N ASP A 107 -9.76 -7.84 -14.27
CA ASP A 107 -9.56 -9.22 -14.75
C ASP A 107 -8.67 -10.07 -13.83
N ALA A 108 -8.14 -9.47 -12.76
CA ALA A 108 -7.23 -10.15 -11.83
C ALA A 108 -7.25 -9.54 -10.43
N ILE A 109 -6.83 -10.33 -9.46
CA ILE A 109 -6.52 -9.88 -8.08
C ILE A 109 -5.04 -10.18 -7.84
N PHE A 110 -4.34 -9.24 -7.18
CA PHE A 110 -2.94 -9.41 -6.79
C PHE A 110 -2.83 -9.37 -5.27
N ILE A 111 -2.08 -10.29 -4.71
CA ILE A 111 -1.80 -10.39 -3.28
C ILE A 111 -0.32 -10.68 -3.05
N LEU A 112 0.17 -10.40 -1.85
CA LEU A 112 1.49 -10.88 -1.44
C LEU A 112 1.53 -12.42 -1.40
N PRO A 113 2.70 -13.06 -1.59
CA PRO A 113 2.81 -14.51 -1.57
C PRO A 113 2.32 -15.11 -0.25
N ASP A 114 1.31 -15.96 -0.34
CA ASP A 114 0.70 -16.69 0.77
C ASP A 114 0.19 -18.04 0.26
N HIS A 115 0.75 -19.15 0.76
CA HIS A 115 0.42 -20.50 0.29
C HIS A 115 -1.00 -20.94 0.70
N VAL A 116 -1.48 -20.49 1.88
CA VAL A 116 -2.83 -20.84 2.36
C VAL A 116 -3.89 -20.16 1.49
N LEU A 117 -3.66 -18.89 1.15
CA LEU A 117 -4.54 -18.17 0.23
C LEU A 117 -4.48 -18.74 -1.18
N ALA A 118 -3.29 -19.12 -1.65
CA ALA A 118 -3.14 -19.77 -2.96
C ALA A 118 -3.94 -21.07 -3.06
N GLU A 119 -3.86 -21.95 -2.05
CA GLU A 119 -4.63 -23.19 -1.98
C GLU A 119 -6.15 -22.93 -1.94
N MET A 120 -6.59 -21.95 -1.14
CA MET A 120 -7.99 -21.53 -1.09
C MET A 120 -8.49 -21.07 -2.47
N VAL A 121 -7.72 -20.21 -3.13
CA VAL A 121 -8.05 -19.68 -4.46
C VAL A 121 -8.17 -20.80 -5.49
N GLN A 122 -7.21 -21.72 -5.50
CA GLN A 122 -7.24 -22.90 -6.39
C GLN A 122 -8.45 -23.77 -6.11
N GLY A 123 -8.80 -24.01 -4.83
CA GLY A 123 -9.99 -24.74 -4.42
C GLY A 123 -11.31 -24.08 -4.88
N LEU A 124 -11.31 -22.74 -5.06
CA LEU A 124 -12.43 -21.98 -5.62
C LEU A 124 -12.43 -21.90 -7.15
N GLY A 125 -11.50 -22.59 -7.81
CA GLY A 125 -11.37 -22.61 -9.27
C GLY A 125 -10.58 -21.44 -9.87
N GLY A 126 -9.84 -20.69 -9.06
CA GLY A 126 -8.92 -19.66 -9.52
C GLY A 126 -7.58 -20.23 -9.98
N VAL A 127 -6.92 -19.50 -10.86
CA VAL A 127 -5.55 -19.76 -11.31
C VAL A 127 -4.61 -18.78 -10.62
N VAL A 128 -3.54 -19.30 -10.02
CA VAL A 128 -2.54 -18.53 -9.29
C VAL A 128 -1.22 -18.55 -10.05
N THR A 129 -0.68 -17.40 -10.36
CA THR A 129 0.60 -17.23 -11.07
C THR A 129 1.49 -16.25 -10.32
N ARG A 130 2.78 -16.54 -10.20
CA ARG A 130 3.77 -15.58 -9.65
C ARG A 130 4.10 -14.52 -10.68
N VAL A 131 4.08 -13.26 -10.25
CA VAL A 131 4.43 -12.10 -11.08
C VAL A 131 5.26 -11.11 -10.27
N SER A 132 6.05 -10.28 -10.96
CA SER A 132 6.77 -9.16 -10.34
C SER A 132 6.24 -7.87 -10.94
N ARG A 133 5.63 -7.03 -10.10
CA ARG A 133 5.05 -5.74 -10.52
C ARG A 133 4.83 -4.83 -9.32
N PRO A 134 4.63 -3.50 -9.53
CA PRO A 134 4.16 -2.61 -8.49
C PRO A 134 2.88 -3.12 -7.84
N PHE A 135 2.76 -2.91 -6.52
CA PHE A 135 1.60 -3.34 -5.73
C PHE A 135 0.87 -2.12 -5.15
N GLU A 136 -0.39 -1.96 -5.54
CA GLU A 136 -1.29 -0.88 -5.11
C GLU A 136 -2.57 -1.49 -4.52
N PRO A 137 -2.51 -2.05 -3.29
CA PRO A 137 -3.68 -2.68 -2.68
C PRO A 137 -4.79 -1.67 -2.39
N GLU A 138 -6.04 -2.17 -2.41
CA GLU A 138 -7.22 -1.38 -2.05
C GLU A 138 -7.08 -0.75 -0.67
N GLY A 139 -7.50 0.49 -0.55
CA GLY A 139 -7.66 1.18 0.73
C GLY A 139 -8.92 0.71 1.46
N GLY A 140 -8.96 0.86 2.78
CA GLY A 140 -10.18 0.60 3.55
C GLY A 140 -11.32 1.56 3.17
N ALA A 141 -12.56 1.08 3.17
CA ALA A 141 -13.74 1.83 2.75
C ALA A 141 -14.00 3.11 3.59
N TYR A 142 -13.47 3.16 4.80
CA TYR A 142 -13.63 4.28 5.75
C TYR A 142 -12.38 5.13 5.94
N GLY A 143 -11.27 4.78 5.28
CA GLY A 143 -10.02 5.52 5.29
C GLY A 143 -9.85 6.29 3.98
N GLY A 144 -10.01 7.60 4.00
CA GLY A 144 -9.43 8.41 2.94
C GLY A 144 -7.94 8.09 2.88
N HIS A 145 -7.45 7.70 1.74
CA HIS A 145 -6.07 7.42 1.34
C HIS A 145 -5.03 7.55 2.47
N GLY A 146 -4.84 6.53 3.31
CA GLY A 146 -3.76 6.61 4.27
C GLY A 146 -3.77 5.77 5.55
N SER A 147 -4.69 4.87 5.79
CA SER A 147 -4.66 4.09 7.05
C SER A 147 -4.33 2.63 6.83
N LEU A 148 -3.05 2.31 6.80
CA LEU A 148 -2.58 0.97 7.16
C LEU A 148 -2.43 0.95 8.69
N GLU A 149 -3.54 0.76 9.41
CA GLU A 149 -3.48 0.53 10.86
C GLU A 149 -2.74 -0.79 11.15
N ARG A 150 -1.57 -0.65 11.77
CA ARG A 150 -0.94 -1.77 12.48
C ARG A 150 -1.76 -2.03 13.74
N GLY A 151 -2.61 -3.03 13.70
CA GLY A 151 -3.30 -3.53 14.89
C GLY A 151 -2.29 -4.13 15.87
N HIS A 152 -1.80 -3.34 16.80
CA HIS A 152 -1.17 -3.84 18.01
C HIS A 152 -2.26 -4.11 19.04
N HIS A 153 -2.76 -5.35 19.07
CA HIS A 153 -3.53 -5.83 20.21
C HIS A 153 -2.63 -5.94 21.44
N ARG A 154 -2.62 -4.91 22.26
CA ARG A 154 -2.17 -5.03 23.64
C ARG A 154 -3.28 -5.72 24.42
N HIS A 155 -3.08 -6.98 24.79
CA HIS A 155 -3.86 -7.63 25.84
C HIS A 155 -3.58 -6.93 27.17
N GLY A 156 -4.49 -6.08 27.61
CA GLY A 156 -4.52 -5.55 28.96
C GLY A 156 -5.01 -6.66 29.91
N ALA A 157 -4.16 -7.15 30.78
CA ALA A 157 -4.54 -8.01 31.90
C ALA A 157 -5.41 -7.21 32.87
N GLY A 158 -6.71 -7.46 32.89
CA GLY A 158 -7.63 -6.97 33.91
C GLY A 158 -7.46 -7.79 35.20
N ALA A 159 -6.90 -7.19 36.24
CA ALA A 159 -6.88 -7.77 37.58
C ALA A 159 -8.28 -7.67 38.19
N HIS A 160 -8.90 -8.81 38.39
CA HIS A 160 -10.13 -8.91 39.22
C HIS A 160 -9.75 -8.87 40.68
N ASN A 161 -10.12 -7.78 41.34
CA ASN A 161 -10.02 -7.67 42.81
C ASN A 161 -11.35 -8.14 43.40
N HIS A 162 -11.40 -9.32 44.01
CA HIS A 162 -12.52 -9.79 44.82
C HIS A 162 -12.35 -9.23 46.21
N HIS A 163 -13.23 -8.32 46.60
CA HIS A 163 -13.43 -7.92 48.00
C HIS A 163 -14.43 -8.88 48.61
N HIS A 164 -14.00 -9.68 49.58
CA HIS A 164 -14.81 -10.41 50.52
C HIS A 164 -15.02 -9.51 51.73
N ASP A 165 -16.27 -9.23 52.07
CA ASP A 165 -16.66 -8.63 53.34
C ASP A 165 -17.37 -9.69 54.16
N PRO A 166 -16.99 -9.93 55.45
CA PRO A 166 -17.66 -10.88 56.32
C PRO A 166 -18.58 -10.14 57.28
N SER A 167 -19.85 -10.53 57.31
CA SER A 167 -20.76 -10.46 58.49
C SER A 167 -21.98 -11.33 58.27
#